data_786e9bb61ccf8aa892fa751d71a7a908
#
_entry.id   786e9bb61ccf8aa892fa751d71a7a908
#
_cell.length_a   1.000
_cell.length_b   1.000
_cell.length_c   1.000
_cell.angle_alpha   90.00
_cell.angle_beta   90.00
_cell.angle_gamma   90.00
#
_symmetry.space_group_name_H-M   'P 1'
#
loop_
_entity.id
_entity.type
_entity.pdbx_description
1 polymer ?
#
loop_
_entity_poly.entity_id
_entity_poly.type
_entity_poly.pdbx_seq_one_letter_code
_entity_poly.pdbx_strand_id
1 'polypeptide(L)'
;MASLLLDTVLADIKTAMKAQNAAQLSALRMLHAQIKDATTNAGKDPTDEIVATIVAKAIKQRTDSVEQFQAAARVDLMEKEQREIDWLRKYQPQQLDQAAIEALVRKVLAETGAAGKKDMGKVMQALMPHVKGRADGKLVNQVVQGLLGG
;
A
#
# COMPACT_ATOMS: atom_id res chain seq x y z
N MET A 1 1.07 19.55 -5.15
CA MET A 1 1.22 19.52 -3.69
C MET A 1 2.32 18.56 -3.28
N ALA A 2 3.13 18.96 -2.32
CA ALA A 2 4.19 18.09 -1.79
C ALA A 2 3.58 16.89 -1.07
N SER A 3 4.22 15.73 -1.20
CA SER A 3 3.81 14.52 -0.49
C SER A 3 4.51 14.46 0.88
N LEU A 4 3.74 14.36 1.95
CA LEU A 4 4.29 14.16 3.28
C LEU A 4 4.97 12.81 3.41
N LEU A 5 4.45 11.77 2.74
CA LEU A 5 5.09 10.46 2.71
C LEU A 5 6.44 10.52 2.01
N LEU A 6 6.52 11.21 0.88
CA LEU A 6 7.80 11.38 0.19
C LEU A 6 8.80 12.14 1.06
N ASP A 7 8.37 13.20 1.73
CA ASP A 7 9.23 13.96 2.63
C ASP A 7 9.78 13.08 3.75
N THR A 8 8.94 12.18 4.30
CA THR A 8 9.35 11.23 5.32
C THR A 8 10.40 10.23 4.77
N VAL A 9 10.19 9.72 3.56
CA VAL A 9 11.16 8.83 2.91
C VAL A 9 12.52 9.54 2.75
N LEU A 10 12.51 10.78 2.27
CA LEU A 10 13.73 11.56 2.07
C LEU A 10 14.44 11.84 3.40
N ALA A 11 13.71 12.16 4.45
CA ALA A 11 14.27 12.37 5.77
C ALA A 11 14.90 11.10 6.32
N ASP A 12 14.26 9.96 6.13
CA ASP A 12 14.75 8.66 6.59
C ASP A 12 15.98 8.20 5.80
N ILE A 13 16.09 8.56 4.53
CA ILE A 13 17.32 8.34 3.74
C ILE A 13 18.50 9.05 4.41
N LYS A 14 18.33 10.32 4.78
CA LYS A 14 19.37 11.08 5.46
C LYS A 14 19.75 10.44 6.81
N THR A 15 18.75 10.01 7.57
CA THR A 15 18.97 9.34 8.85
C THR A 15 19.73 8.03 8.68
N ALA A 16 19.37 7.22 7.68
CA ALA A 16 20.06 5.96 7.39
C ALA A 16 21.51 6.19 6.95
N MET A 17 21.75 7.26 6.18
CA MET A 17 23.13 7.65 5.81
C MET A 17 23.96 7.98 7.03
N LYS A 18 23.43 8.79 7.94
CA LYS A 18 24.14 9.17 9.17
C LYS A 18 24.38 7.98 10.09
N ALA A 19 23.42 7.05 10.15
CA ALA A 19 23.53 5.85 10.96
C ALA A 19 24.42 4.77 10.31
N GLN A 20 24.86 5.00 9.08
CA GLN A 20 25.62 4.02 8.28
C GLN A 20 24.91 2.69 8.12
N ASN A 21 23.58 2.73 8.07
CA ASN A 21 22.76 1.54 7.83
C ASN A 21 22.61 1.33 6.31
N ALA A 22 23.59 0.63 5.73
CA ALA A 22 23.68 0.45 4.28
C ALA A 22 22.48 -0.30 3.70
N ALA A 23 21.99 -1.31 4.40
CA ALA A 23 20.86 -2.12 3.94
C ALA A 23 19.56 -1.30 3.88
N GLN A 24 19.27 -0.54 4.93
CA GLN A 24 18.10 0.35 4.98
C GLN A 24 18.22 1.45 3.93
N LEU A 25 19.39 2.05 3.81
CA LEU A 25 19.66 3.10 2.82
C LEU A 25 19.41 2.60 1.40
N SER A 26 19.87 1.40 1.08
CA SER A 26 19.67 0.80 -0.25
C SER A 26 18.19 0.58 -0.54
N ALA A 27 17.42 0.05 0.42
CA ALA A 27 15.99 -0.19 0.27
C ALA A 27 15.23 1.13 0.07
N LEU A 28 15.57 2.17 0.84
CA LEU A 28 14.91 3.47 0.73
C LEU A 28 15.25 4.21 -0.56
N ARG A 29 16.49 4.09 -1.03
CA ARG A 29 16.90 4.65 -2.32
C ARG A 29 16.18 4.00 -3.49
N MET A 30 15.99 2.69 -3.44
CA MET A 30 15.22 1.97 -4.45
C MET A 30 13.76 2.45 -4.46
N LEU A 31 13.15 2.59 -3.28
CA LEU A 31 11.81 3.13 -3.16
C LEU A 31 11.71 4.55 -3.75
N HIS A 32 12.66 5.40 -3.40
CA HIS A 32 12.70 6.77 -3.92
C HIS A 32 12.81 6.79 -5.45
N ALA A 33 13.66 5.95 -6.03
CA ALA A 33 13.77 5.83 -7.48
C ALA A 33 12.46 5.42 -8.13
N GLN A 34 11.75 4.45 -7.55
CA GLN A 34 10.45 4.00 -8.04
C GLN A 34 9.41 5.13 -7.97
N ILE A 35 9.44 5.92 -6.90
CA ILE A 35 8.55 7.07 -6.76
C ILE A 35 8.86 8.11 -7.84
N LYS A 36 10.13 8.43 -8.07
CA LYS A 36 10.54 9.38 -9.10
C LYS A 36 10.11 8.93 -10.50
N ASP A 37 10.26 7.64 -10.80
CA ASP A 37 9.86 7.10 -12.11
C ASP A 37 8.36 7.23 -12.33
N ALA A 38 7.56 7.00 -11.31
CA ALA A 38 6.10 7.09 -11.40
C ALA A 38 5.56 8.52 -11.32
N THR A 39 6.37 9.47 -10.89
CA THR A 39 5.97 10.88 -10.67
C THR A 39 6.75 11.84 -11.54
N THR A 40 7.86 12.39 -11.04
CA THR A 40 8.63 13.44 -11.70
C THR A 40 9.06 13.03 -13.12
N ASN A 41 9.59 11.83 -13.29
CA ASN A 41 10.04 11.34 -14.60
C ASN A 41 8.89 11.11 -15.58
N ALA A 42 7.67 10.88 -15.06
CA ALA A 42 6.46 10.72 -15.85
C ALA A 42 5.67 12.04 -16.00
N GLY A 43 6.23 13.17 -15.55
CA GLY A 43 5.57 14.47 -15.62
C GLY A 43 4.39 14.63 -14.67
N LYS A 44 4.39 13.89 -13.57
CA LYS A 44 3.34 13.94 -12.55
C LYS A 44 3.90 14.42 -11.21
N ASP A 45 3.07 15.11 -10.46
CA ASP A 45 3.44 15.50 -9.09
C ASP A 45 3.36 14.32 -8.14
N PRO A 46 4.32 14.20 -7.20
CA PRO A 46 4.23 13.16 -6.17
C PRO A 46 3.13 13.51 -5.16
N THR A 47 2.12 12.65 -5.08
CA THR A 47 1.06 12.74 -4.08
C THR A 47 1.19 11.58 -3.09
N ASP A 48 0.62 11.75 -1.89
CA ASP A 48 0.62 10.67 -0.91
C ASP A 48 -0.07 9.41 -1.45
N GLU A 49 -1.12 9.57 -2.24
CA GLU A 49 -1.82 8.45 -2.87
C GLU A 49 -0.89 7.66 -3.79
N ILE A 50 -0.15 8.35 -4.66
CA ILE A 50 0.79 7.69 -5.58
C ILE A 50 1.91 7.01 -4.80
N VAL A 51 2.48 7.69 -3.81
CA VAL A 51 3.54 7.12 -2.96
C VAL A 51 3.03 5.89 -2.22
N ALA A 52 1.85 5.95 -1.62
CA ALA A 52 1.25 4.83 -0.91
C ALA A 52 1.04 3.62 -1.84
N THR A 53 0.60 3.85 -3.07
CA THR A 53 0.42 2.79 -4.07
C THR A 53 1.74 2.11 -4.41
N ILE A 54 2.81 2.88 -4.57
CA ILE A 54 4.15 2.36 -4.86
C ILE A 54 4.68 1.55 -3.67
N VAL A 55 4.51 2.05 -2.46
CA VAL A 55 4.90 1.35 -1.24
C VAL A 55 4.17 0.00 -1.12
N ALA A 56 2.86 0.00 -1.33
CA ALA A 56 2.06 -1.23 -1.29
C ALA A 56 2.54 -2.27 -2.30
N LYS A 57 2.84 -1.84 -3.52
CA LYS A 57 3.38 -2.71 -4.57
C LYS A 57 4.77 -3.25 -4.19
N ALA A 58 5.62 -2.40 -3.64
CA ALA A 58 6.96 -2.79 -3.21
C ALA A 58 6.90 -3.84 -2.09
N ILE A 59 5.98 -3.69 -1.13
CA ILE A 59 5.77 -4.66 -0.06
C ILE A 59 5.24 -5.98 -0.62
N LYS A 60 4.28 -5.93 -1.54
CA LYS A 60 3.72 -7.12 -2.16
C LYS A 60 4.79 -7.92 -2.89
N GLN A 61 5.64 -7.26 -3.69
CA GLN A 61 6.72 -7.91 -4.40
C GLN A 61 7.68 -8.62 -3.44
N ARG A 62 7.99 -8.00 -2.31
CA ARG A 62 8.86 -8.58 -1.29
C ARG A 62 8.19 -9.72 -0.53
N THR A 63 6.90 -9.62 -0.29
CA THR A 63 6.12 -10.70 0.33
C THR A 63 6.14 -11.94 -0.57
N ASP A 64 5.95 -11.77 -1.88
CA ASP A 64 6.03 -12.86 -2.84
C ASP A 64 7.45 -13.49 -2.81
N SER A 65 8.48 -12.66 -2.72
CA SER A 65 9.87 -13.13 -2.61
C SER A 65 10.11 -13.92 -1.32
N VAL A 66 9.56 -13.47 -0.21
CA VAL A 66 9.65 -14.20 1.08
C VAL A 66 9.07 -15.60 0.93
N GLU A 67 7.90 -15.74 0.31
CA GLU A 67 7.28 -17.04 0.09
C GLU A 67 8.15 -17.95 -0.78
N GLN A 68 8.72 -17.40 -1.86
CA GLN A 68 9.60 -18.16 -2.75
C GLN A 68 10.88 -18.61 -2.05
N PHE A 69 11.51 -17.73 -1.28
CA PHE A 69 12.74 -18.07 -0.54
C PHE A 69 12.45 -19.06 0.58
N GLN A 70 11.31 -18.96 1.24
CA GLN A 70 10.90 -19.93 2.23
C GLN A 70 10.73 -21.33 1.62
N ALA A 71 10.07 -21.42 0.46
CA ALA A 71 9.91 -22.68 -0.26
C ALA A 71 11.24 -23.27 -0.72
N ALA A 72 12.23 -22.42 -1.03
CA ALA A 72 13.57 -22.83 -1.44
C ALA A 72 14.52 -23.05 -0.24
N ALA A 73 14.04 -22.93 1.00
CA ALA A 73 14.82 -23.03 2.23
C ALA A 73 16.01 -22.04 2.29
N ARG A 74 15.85 -20.87 1.65
CA ARG A 74 16.86 -19.80 1.65
C ARG A 74 16.51 -18.78 2.74
N VAL A 75 16.75 -19.15 3.98
CA VAL A 75 16.41 -18.34 5.17
C VAL A 75 17.12 -16.98 5.15
N ASP A 76 18.38 -16.94 4.69
CA ASP A 76 19.17 -15.72 4.58
C ASP A 76 18.49 -14.66 3.69
N LEU A 77 18.01 -15.08 2.52
CA LEU A 77 17.34 -14.19 1.57
C LEU A 77 15.93 -13.84 2.05
N MET A 78 15.24 -14.79 2.66
CA MET A 78 13.91 -14.55 3.25
C MET A 78 13.98 -13.46 4.32
N GLU A 79 14.94 -13.55 5.24
CA GLU A 79 15.12 -12.57 6.32
C GLU A 79 15.46 -11.19 5.79
N LYS A 80 16.27 -11.11 4.73
CA LYS A 80 16.60 -9.85 4.07
C LYS A 80 15.34 -9.17 3.54
N GLU A 81 14.51 -9.91 2.80
CA GLU A 81 13.25 -9.39 2.26
C GLU A 81 12.30 -8.97 3.38
N GLN A 82 12.23 -9.75 4.45
CA GLN A 82 11.38 -9.43 5.59
C GLN A 82 11.80 -8.13 6.28
N ARG A 83 13.10 -7.88 6.43
CA ARG A 83 13.59 -6.61 6.99
C ARG A 83 13.20 -5.43 6.10
N GLU A 84 13.30 -5.59 4.78
CA GLU A 84 12.90 -4.53 3.86
C GLU A 84 11.41 -4.24 3.95
N ILE A 85 10.57 -5.28 4.08
CA ILE A 85 9.14 -5.12 4.31
C ILE A 85 8.89 -4.30 5.59
N ASP A 86 9.58 -4.64 6.67
CA ASP A 86 9.41 -3.95 7.96
C ASP A 86 9.74 -2.46 7.85
N TRP A 87 10.80 -2.10 7.13
CA TRP A 87 11.13 -0.69 6.89
C TRP A 87 10.09 0.01 6.03
N LEU A 88 9.54 -0.65 5.01
CA LEU A 88 8.58 -0.06 4.10
C LEU A 88 7.19 0.14 4.72
N ARG A 89 6.83 -0.66 5.70
CA ARG A 89 5.53 -0.56 6.38
C ARG A 89 5.30 0.81 7.03
N LYS A 90 6.36 1.49 7.43
CA LYS A 90 6.28 2.83 8.00
C LYS A 90 5.58 3.82 7.07
N TYR A 91 5.70 3.63 5.77
CA TYR A 91 5.15 4.54 4.76
C TYR A 91 3.79 4.12 4.24
N GLN A 92 3.25 3.01 4.72
CA GLN A 92 1.87 2.64 4.41
C GLN A 92 0.91 3.50 5.22
N PRO A 93 -0.17 4.02 4.61
CA PRO A 93 -1.28 4.55 5.37
C PRO A 93 -1.81 3.45 6.29
N GLN A 94 -2.52 3.86 7.34
CA GLN A 94 -3.12 2.91 8.26
C GLN A 94 -3.89 1.84 7.49
N GLN A 95 -3.49 0.57 7.66
CA GLN A 95 -4.18 -0.53 7.01
C GLN A 95 -5.52 -0.78 7.68
N LEU A 96 -6.53 -0.98 6.85
CA LEU A 96 -7.88 -1.25 7.32
C LEU A 96 -8.07 -2.74 7.52
N ASP A 97 -8.54 -3.13 8.71
CA ASP A 97 -8.97 -4.50 8.96
C ASP A 97 -10.38 -4.72 8.39
N GLN A 98 -10.87 -5.96 8.46
CA GLN A 98 -12.19 -6.29 7.93
C GLN A 98 -13.30 -5.46 8.57
N ALA A 99 -13.25 -5.26 9.87
CA ALA A 99 -14.26 -4.46 10.59
C ALA A 99 -14.29 -3.01 10.11
N ALA A 100 -13.12 -2.40 9.90
CA ALA A 100 -13.02 -1.04 9.38
C ALA A 100 -13.53 -0.94 7.95
N ILE A 101 -13.23 -1.94 7.11
CA ILE A 101 -13.75 -2.00 5.73
C ILE A 101 -15.27 -2.13 5.73
N GLU A 102 -15.83 -3.01 6.57
CA GLU A 102 -17.28 -3.17 6.69
C GLU A 102 -17.96 -1.86 7.08
N ALA A 103 -17.40 -1.12 8.04
CA ALA A 103 -17.94 0.17 8.47
C ALA A 103 -17.96 1.17 7.33
N LEU A 104 -16.87 1.26 6.54
CA LEU A 104 -16.79 2.13 5.38
C LEU A 104 -17.79 1.73 4.30
N VAL A 105 -17.93 0.43 4.02
CA VAL A 105 -18.85 -0.07 3.02
C VAL A 105 -20.29 0.27 3.41
N ARG A 106 -20.65 0.05 4.68
CA ARG A 106 -22.01 0.39 5.17
C ARG A 106 -22.31 1.87 5.02
N LYS A 107 -21.33 2.72 5.32
CA LYS A 107 -21.45 4.17 5.13
C LYS A 107 -21.69 4.52 3.67
N VAL A 108 -20.92 3.94 2.75
CA VAL A 108 -21.06 4.17 1.32
C VAL A 108 -22.40 3.65 0.81
N LEU A 109 -22.85 2.49 1.28
CA LEU A 109 -24.18 1.95 0.91
C LEU A 109 -25.30 2.91 1.32
N ALA A 110 -25.21 3.48 2.53
CA ALA A 110 -26.18 4.45 3.00
C ALA A 110 -26.16 5.74 2.17
N GLU A 111 -24.98 6.21 1.80
CA GLU A 111 -24.82 7.44 1.01
C GLU A 111 -25.26 7.27 -0.44
N THR A 112 -25.01 6.12 -1.05
CA THR A 112 -25.34 5.87 -2.46
C THR A 112 -26.74 5.28 -2.67
N GLY A 113 -27.37 4.77 -1.61
CA GLY A 113 -28.66 4.10 -1.71
C GLY A 113 -28.60 2.77 -2.45
N ALA A 114 -27.41 2.16 -2.55
CA ALA A 114 -27.21 0.89 -3.23
C ALA A 114 -27.97 -0.24 -2.53
N ALA A 115 -28.67 -1.09 -3.31
CA ALA A 115 -29.56 -2.11 -2.77
C ALA A 115 -29.25 -3.52 -3.26
N GLY A 116 -28.34 -3.72 -4.20
CA GLY A 116 -28.05 -5.05 -4.74
C GLY A 116 -26.79 -5.09 -5.57
N LYS A 117 -26.44 -6.29 -6.04
CA LYS A 117 -25.21 -6.54 -6.80
C LYS A 117 -25.09 -5.69 -8.07
N LYS A 118 -26.20 -5.29 -8.65
CA LYS A 118 -26.20 -4.40 -9.82
C LYS A 118 -25.59 -3.04 -9.54
N ASP A 119 -25.55 -2.63 -8.27
CA ASP A 119 -24.99 -1.35 -7.84
C ASP A 119 -23.51 -1.46 -7.44
N MET A 120 -22.89 -2.62 -7.62
CA MET A 120 -21.52 -2.86 -7.18
C MET A 120 -20.52 -1.87 -7.77
N GLY A 121 -20.63 -1.55 -9.07
CA GLY A 121 -19.76 -0.58 -9.72
C GLY A 121 -19.85 0.80 -9.08
N LYS A 122 -21.06 1.23 -8.76
CA LYS A 122 -21.34 2.51 -8.09
C LYS A 122 -20.75 2.55 -6.69
N VAL A 123 -20.91 1.45 -5.94
CA VAL A 123 -20.36 1.32 -4.58
C VAL A 123 -18.84 1.33 -4.62
N MET A 124 -18.23 0.55 -5.51
CA MET A 124 -16.77 0.49 -5.66
C MET A 124 -16.19 1.85 -6.04
N GLN A 125 -16.83 2.56 -6.94
CA GLN A 125 -16.38 3.89 -7.35
C GLN A 125 -16.39 4.88 -6.17
N ALA A 126 -17.42 4.85 -5.35
CA ALA A 126 -17.52 5.71 -4.17
C ALA A 126 -16.57 5.28 -3.03
N LEU A 127 -16.30 3.98 -2.94
CA LEU A 127 -15.47 3.42 -1.87
C LEU A 127 -13.97 3.56 -2.12
N MET A 128 -13.52 3.49 -3.38
CA MET A 128 -12.11 3.47 -3.75
C MET A 128 -11.27 4.58 -3.13
N PRO A 129 -11.71 5.86 -3.09
CA PRO A 129 -10.91 6.91 -2.47
C PRO A 129 -10.60 6.66 -0.99
N HIS A 130 -11.43 5.88 -0.31
CA HIS A 130 -11.27 5.59 1.12
C HIS A 130 -10.40 4.38 1.41
N VAL A 131 -10.26 3.45 0.45
CA VAL A 131 -9.56 2.16 0.69
C VAL A 131 -8.30 1.99 -0.15
N LYS A 132 -8.08 2.80 -1.17
CA LYS A 132 -6.93 2.67 -2.06
C LYS A 132 -5.62 2.80 -1.28
N GLY A 133 -4.76 1.80 -1.38
CA GLY A 133 -3.50 1.73 -0.64
C GLY A 133 -3.65 1.39 0.84
N ARG A 134 -4.88 1.22 1.35
CA ARG A 134 -5.16 0.94 2.77
C ARG A 134 -5.79 -0.42 3.01
N ALA A 135 -6.18 -1.12 1.96
CA ALA A 135 -6.82 -2.42 2.06
C ALA A 135 -6.54 -3.28 0.83
N ASP A 136 -6.52 -4.60 1.03
CA ASP A 136 -6.42 -5.56 -0.07
C ASP A 136 -7.70 -5.50 -0.91
N GLY A 137 -7.55 -5.35 -2.22
CA GLY A 137 -8.67 -5.29 -3.15
C GLY A 137 -9.58 -6.51 -3.10
N LYS A 138 -9.02 -7.69 -2.87
CA LYS A 138 -9.82 -8.93 -2.72
C LYS A 138 -10.70 -8.87 -1.49
N LEU A 139 -10.16 -8.43 -0.35
CA LEU A 139 -10.92 -8.34 0.89
C LEU A 139 -12.04 -7.30 0.76
N VAL A 140 -11.74 -6.14 0.17
CA VAL A 140 -12.74 -5.10 -0.08
C VAL A 140 -13.88 -5.65 -0.95
N ASN A 141 -13.52 -6.35 -2.02
CA ASN A 141 -14.50 -6.94 -2.94
C ASN A 141 -15.39 -7.96 -2.24
N GLN A 142 -14.81 -8.83 -1.41
CA GLN A 142 -15.56 -9.82 -0.63
C GLN A 142 -16.54 -9.15 0.33
N VAL A 143 -16.11 -8.11 1.03
CA VAL A 143 -16.96 -7.38 1.97
C VAL A 143 -18.12 -6.70 1.24
N VAL A 144 -17.84 -6.04 0.12
CA VAL A 144 -18.89 -5.38 -0.69
C VAL A 144 -19.90 -6.40 -1.20
N GLN A 145 -19.44 -7.53 -1.75
CA GLN A 145 -20.32 -8.57 -2.24
C GLN A 145 -21.19 -9.15 -1.14
N GLY A 146 -20.61 -9.40 0.03
CA GLY A 146 -21.33 -9.94 1.18
C GLY A 146 -22.42 -9.00 1.68
N LEU A 147 -22.16 -7.70 1.71
CA LEU A 147 -23.13 -6.72 2.19
C LEU A 147 -24.20 -6.35 1.14
N LEU A 148 -23.87 -6.41 -0.16
CA LEU A 148 -24.82 -6.16 -1.24
C LEU A 148 -25.63 -7.39 -1.61
N GLY A 149 -24.99 -8.55 -1.59
CA GLY A 149 -25.62 -9.77 -2.06
C GLY A 149 -26.49 -10.49 -1.03
N GLY A 150 -26.44 -10.02 0.19
CA GLY A 150 -27.23 -10.51 1.31
C GLY A 150 -27.28 -12.00 1.44
#